data_e30e24c51e561613f9ba12e5f93d95f0
#
_entry.id   e30e24c51e561613f9ba12e5f93d95f0
#
_cell.length_a   1.000
_cell.length_b   1.000
_cell.length_c   1.000
_cell.angle_alpha   90.00
_cell.angle_beta   90.00
_cell.angle_gamma   90.00
#
_symmetry.space_group_name_H-M   'P 1'
#
loop_
_entity.id
_entity.type
_entity.pdbx_description
1 polymer ?
#
loop_
_entity_poly.entity_id
_entity_poly.type
_entity_poly.pdbx_seq_one_letter_code
_entity_poly.pdbx_strand_id
1 'polypeptide(L)'
;VLETHFHADFVSGHLDLAQKTGATIVYGPTAAPNFPFYSAKDGEELSIGKIKIKVIHTPGHTMESTCYLLLDEHGQATSLFSGDTLFIGDVGRPDLAQKVQEDLTQDILAGHLFDSLRNKIMPLADNIIVYPAHGAGSACGKNMSKETSDTLGNQKRHNYALRADMTKEEFIAEVLNGLAAPPSYFPLNVMMNIQGYDSIDKVMERGQHALSPAAFEAAANETNALILDTRD
;
A
#
# COMPACT_ATOMS: atom_id res chain seq x y z
N VAL A 1 8.30 -12.38 -2.76
CA VAL A 1 7.78 -11.20 -2.04
C VAL A 1 6.65 -10.64 -2.87
N LEU A 2 5.46 -10.43 -2.29
CA LEU A 2 4.31 -9.84 -2.96
C LEU A 2 4.15 -8.40 -2.48
N GLU A 3 4.07 -7.47 -3.41
CA GLU A 3 3.82 -6.06 -3.14
C GLU A 3 2.45 -5.67 -3.72
N THR A 4 1.63 -4.98 -2.94
CA THR A 4 0.30 -4.55 -3.38
C THR A 4 0.35 -3.29 -4.24
N HIS A 5 1.26 -2.38 -3.94
CA HIS A 5 1.48 -1.11 -4.63
C HIS A 5 2.80 -0.47 -4.19
N PHE A 6 3.19 0.66 -4.76
CA PHE A 6 4.31 1.47 -4.27
C PHE A 6 3.85 2.31 -3.08
N HIS A 7 4.21 1.88 -1.86
CA HIS A 7 3.85 2.56 -0.62
C HIS A 7 4.40 3.99 -0.55
N ALA A 8 3.59 4.90 -0.04
CA ALA A 8 3.98 6.30 0.15
C ALA A 8 4.45 6.59 1.59
N ASP A 9 3.94 5.87 2.57
CA ASP A 9 4.17 6.12 3.99
C ASP A 9 5.44 5.49 4.56
N PHE A 10 6.02 4.50 3.87
CA PHE A 10 7.28 3.87 4.24
C PHE A 10 8.06 3.35 3.04
N VAL A 11 9.35 3.06 3.23
CA VAL A 11 10.19 2.33 2.26
C VAL A 11 10.03 0.84 2.53
N SER A 12 9.46 0.13 1.55
CA SER A 12 9.16 -1.30 1.66
C SER A 12 10.44 -2.16 1.62
N GLY A 13 10.47 -3.24 2.39
CA GLY A 13 11.66 -4.12 2.53
C GLY A 13 11.85 -5.14 1.41
N HIS A 14 11.17 -5.01 0.27
CA HIS A 14 11.15 -6.01 -0.79
C HIS A 14 12.54 -6.30 -1.40
N LEU A 15 13.38 -5.28 -1.58
CA LEU A 15 14.74 -5.47 -2.11
C LEU A 15 15.64 -6.23 -1.13
N ASP A 16 15.60 -5.86 0.15
CA ASP A 16 16.37 -6.56 1.19
C ASP A 16 15.91 -8.01 1.34
N LEU A 17 14.59 -8.26 1.31
CA LEU A 17 14.04 -9.60 1.36
C LEU A 17 14.46 -10.43 0.14
N ALA A 18 14.34 -9.88 -1.06
CA ALA A 18 14.75 -10.55 -2.29
C ALA A 18 16.25 -10.87 -2.29
N GLN A 19 17.09 -9.92 -1.88
CA GLN A 19 18.54 -10.10 -1.80
C GLN A 19 18.93 -11.18 -0.78
N LYS A 20 18.32 -11.17 0.42
CA LYS A 20 18.66 -12.10 1.52
C LYS A 20 18.12 -13.51 1.31
N THR A 21 17.03 -13.67 0.55
CA THR A 21 16.34 -14.97 0.41
C THR A 21 16.38 -15.56 -0.99
N GLY A 22 16.74 -14.78 -2.02
CA GLY A 22 16.61 -15.16 -3.43
C GLY A 22 15.15 -15.16 -3.93
N ALA A 23 14.20 -14.61 -3.15
CA ALA A 23 12.80 -14.58 -3.53
C ALA A 23 12.54 -13.60 -4.67
N THR A 24 11.70 -13.98 -5.62
CA THR A 24 11.20 -13.10 -6.68
C THR A 24 10.27 -12.04 -6.09
N ILE A 25 10.48 -10.78 -6.45
CA ILE A 25 9.54 -9.70 -6.16
C ILE A 25 8.42 -9.75 -7.19
N VAL A 26 7.18 -9.70 -6.74
CA VAL A 26 5.98 -9.76 -7.59
C VAL A 26 5.15 -8.52 -7.35
N TYR A 27 4.82 -7.83 -8.42
CA TYR A 27 3.81 -6.77 -8.47
C TYR A 27 2.66 -7.18 -9.39
N GLY A 28 1.53 -6.56 -9.24
CA GLY A 28 0.41 -6.68 -10.17
C GLY A 28 0.64 -5.92 -11.48
N PRO A 29 -0.39 -5.87 -12.35
CA PRO A 29 -0.34 -5.17 -13.62
C PRO A 29 -0.02 -3.68 -13.44
N THR A 30 0.56 -3.07 -14.48
CA THR A 30 0.92 -1.64 -14.59
C THR A 30 2.04 -1.15 -13.66
N ALA A 31 2.52 -1.93 -12.69
CA ALA A 31 3.72 -1.58 -11.94
C ALA A 31 4.95 -1.54 -12.85
N ALA A 32 5.80 -0.53 -12.65
CA ALA A 32 7.01 -0.34 -13.46
C ALA A 32 8.20 0.09 -12.57
N PRO A 33 8.69 -0.77 -11.67
CA PRO A 33 9.86 -0.47 -10.86
C PRO A 33 11.14 -0.56 -11.68
N ASN A 34 12.20 0.12 -11.23
CA ASN A 34 13.52 0.15 -11.87
C ASN A 34 14.45 -1.00 -11.41
N PHE A 35 13.89 -2.09 -10.91
CA PHE A 35 14.62 -3.30 -10.51
C PHE A 35 13.93 -4.56 -11.05
N PRO A 36 14.61 -5.72 -11.07
CA PRO A 36 14.01 -6.97 -11.55
C PRO A 36 12.82 -7.39 -10.69
N PHE A 37 11.70 -7.70 -11.35
CA PHE A 37 10.47 -8.17 -10.72
C PHE A 37 9.67 -9.05 -11.69
N TYR A 38 8.69 -9.75 -11.17
CA TYR A 38 7.69 -10.46 -11.94
C TYR A 38 6.40 -9.64 -12.00
N SER A 39 5.98 -9.25 -13.21
CA SER A 39 4.70 -8.57 -13.43
C SER A 39 3.59 -9.61 -13.59
N ALA A 40 2.82 -9.82 -12.54
CA ALA A 40 1.69 -10.74 -12.57
C ALA A 40 0.50 -10.13 -13.29
N LYS A 41 -0.27 -10.97 -14.00
CA LYS A 41 -1.47 -10.54 -14.71
C LYS A 41 -2.70 -10.52 -13.82
N ASP A 42 -3.69 -9.69 -14.14
CA ASP A 42 -4.99 -9.74 -13.49
C ASP A 42 -5.63 -11.13 -13.65
N GLY A 43 -6.08 -11.72 -12.56
CA GLY A 43 -6.63 -13.06 -12.51
C GLY A 43 -5.60 -14.19 -12.48
N GLU A 44 -4.31 -13.91 -12.57
CA GLU A 44 -3.27 -14.93 -12.48
C GLU A 44 -3.25 -15.62 -11.12
N GLU A 45 -3.00 -16.95 -11.12
CA GLU A 45 -2.89 -17.75 -9.90
C GLU A 45 -1.44 -18.20 -9.69
N LEU A 46 -0.83 -17.71 -8.62
CA LEU A 46 0.52 -18.06 -8.19
C LEU A 46 0.45 -19.24 -7.21
N SER A 47 1.10 -20.36 -7.52
CA SER A 47 1.07 -21.56 -6.67
C SER A 47 2.13 -21.52 -5.58
N ILE A 48 1.73 -21.83 -4.34
CA ILE A 48 2.61 -22.02 -3.18
C ILE A 48 2.28 -23.37 -2.56
N GLY A 49 2.98 -24.42 -2.99
CA GLY A 49 2.64 -25.78 -2.62
C GLY A 49 1.24 -26.15 -3.09
N LYS A 50 0.34 -26.45 -2.15
CA LYS A 50 -1.06 -26.83 -2.45
C LYS A 50 -2.03 -25.65 -2.50
N ILE A 51 -1.62 -24.49 -1.99
CA ILE A 51 -2.44 -23.29 -2.00
C ILE A 51 -2.10 -22.39 -3.19
N LYS A 52 -2.99 -21.45 -3.51
CA LYS A 52 -2.79 -20.49 -4.57
C LYS A 52 -3.09 -19.09 -4.10
N ILE A 53 -2.42 -18.14 -4.71
CA ILE A 53 -2.69 -16.70 -4.53
C ILE A 53 -3.17 -16.17 -5.88
N LYS A 54 -4.41 -15.72 -5.95
CA LYS A 54 -4.98 -15.09 -7.13
C LYS A 54 -4.75 -13.58 -7.09
N VAL A 55 -4.19 -13.07 -8.17
CA VAL A 55 -3.92 -11.65 -8.37
C VAL A 55 -5.19 -10.94 -8.81
N ILE A 56 -5.57 -9.87 -8.15
CA ILE A 56 -6.73 -9.04 -8.49
C ILE A 56 -6.26 -7.60 -8.64
N HIS A 57 -6.14 -7.12 -9.87
CA HIS A 57 -5.77 -5.73 -10.14
C HIS A 57 -6.90 -4.79 -9.74
N THR A 58 -6.64 -3.87 -8.84
CA THR A 58 -7.64 -2.97 -8.24
C THR A 58 -7.15 -1.51 -8.26
N PRO A 59 -7.00 -0.92 -9.46
CA PRO A 59 -6.54 0.47 -9.56
C PRO A 59 -7.48 1.42 -8.84
N GLY A 60 -6.91 2.51 -8.31
CA GLY A 60 -7.68 3.57 -7.65
C GLY A 60 -6.92 4.29 -6.54
N HIS A 61 -6.45 3.61 -5.50
CA HIS A 61 -5.50 4.20 -4.56
C HIS A 61 -4.21 4.58 -5.31
N THR A 62 -3.66 3.63 -6.04
CA THR A 62 -2.66 3.85 -7.12
C THR A 62 -3.10 3.08 -8.36
N MET A 63 -2.47 3.34 -9.51
CA MET A 63 -2.82 2.64 -10.76
C MET A 63 -2.38 1.18 -10.77
N GLU A 64 -1.29 0.85 -10.08
CA GLU A 64 -0.77 -0.52 -9.94
C GLU A 64 -1.36 -1.29 -8.76
N SER A 65 -2.25 -0.67 -7.97
CA SER A 65 -2.86 -1.30 -6.80
C SER A 65 -3.43 -2.68 -7.11
N THR A 66 -3.10 -3.63 -6.26
CA THR A 66 -3.42 -5.05 -6.44
C THR A 66 -3.79 -5.68 -5.11
N CYS A 67 -4.88 -6.40 -5.09
CA CYS A 67 -5.24 -7.30 -4.00
C CYS A 67 -4.78 -8.72 -4.30
N TYR A 68 -4.47 -9.48 -3.25
CA TYR A 68 -4.11 -10.90 -3.35
C TYR A 68 -5.13 -11.75 -2.61
N LEU A 69 -5.80 -12.65 -3.35
CA LEU A 69 -6.81 -13.55 -2.81
C LEU A 69 -6.21 -14.92 -2.56
N LEU A 70 -6.19 -15.36 -1.31
CA LEU A 70 -5.71 -16.68 -0.92
C LEU A 70 -6.78 -17.73 -1.20
N LEU A 71 -6.40 -18.74 -1.98
CA LEU A 71 -7.18 -19.94 -2.23
C LEU A 71 -6.55 -21.11 -1.49
N ASP A 72 -7.35 -21.87 -0.77
CA ASP A 72 -6.90 -23.09 -0.08
C ASP A 72 -6.60 -24.24 -1.06
N GLU A 73 -6.27 -25.42 -0.54
CA GLU A 73 -5.96 -26.61 -1.34
C GLU A 73 -7.17 -27.15 -2.14
N HIS A 74 -8.39 -26.69 -1.83
CA HIS A 74 -9.63 -27.04 -2.54
C HIS A 74 -10.05 -25.94 -3.52
N GLY A 75 -9.26 -24.87 -3.66
CA GLY A 75 -9.57 -23.71 -4.49
C GLY A 75 -10.61 -22.77 -3.90
N GLN A 76 -10.92 -22.90 -2.60
CA GLN A 76 -11.85 -22.01 -1.91
C GLN A 76 -11.14 -20.74 -1.46
N ALA A 77 -11.72 -19.57 -1.74
CA ALA A 77 -11.21 -18.29 -1.29
C ALA A 77 -11.43 -18.13 0.22
N THR A 78 -10.35 -17.84 0.96
CA THR A 78 -10.35 -17.73 2.42
C THR A 78 -9.99 -16.36 2.93
N SER A 79 -9.02 -15.68 2.29
CA SER A 79 -8.46 -14.43 2.77
C SER A 79 -8.16 -13.48 1.62
N LEU A 80 -8.38 -12.18 1.82
CA LEU A 80 -8.07 -11.12 0.90
C LEU A 80 -7.04 -10.18 1.53
N PHE A 81 -5.84 -10.15 0.99
CA PHE A 81 -4.83 -9.13 1.31
C PHE A 81 -5.12 -7.93 0.41
N SER A 82 -5.83 -6.95 0.95
CA SER A 82 -6.44 -5.88 0.17
C SER A 82 -5.50 -4.68 -0.10
N GLY A 83 -4.32 -4.67 0.53
CA GLY A 83 -3.46 -3.47 0.45
C GLY A 83 -4.23 -2.23 0.89
N ASP A 84 -4.12 -1.18 0.08
CA ASP A 84 -4.81 0.08 0.29
C ASP A 84 -6.09 0.21 -0.58
N THR A 85 -6.53 -0.87 -1.22
CA THR A 85 -7.82 -0.87 -1.94
C THR A 85 -8.99 -0.85 -0.97
N LEU A 86 -8.94 -1.64 0.10
CA LEU A 86 -9.98 -1.76 1.11
C LEU A 86 -9.37 -1.86 2.50
N PHE A 87 -9.74 -0.94 3.38
CA PHE A 87 -9.46 -0.98 4.82
C PHE A 87 -10.69 -1.44 5.61
N ILE A 88 -10.51 -1.69 6.91
CA ILE A 88 -11.65 -1.98 7.78
C ILE A 88 -12.36 -0.66 8.10
N GLY A 89 -13.59 -0.52 7.56
CA GLY A 89 -14.43 0.67 7.70
C GLY A 89 -14.10 1.81 6.73
N ASP A 90 -13.07 1.68 5.87
CA ASP A 90 -12.61 2.74 4.98
C ASP A 90 -12.01 2.16 3.68
N VAL A 91 -11.47 3.03 2.84
CA VAL A 91 -10.69 2.71 1.63
C VAL A 91 -9.46 3.60 1.54
N GLY A 92 -8.46 3.18 0.78
CA GLY A 92 -7.28 4.00 0.51
C GLY A 92 -7.63 5.27 -0.26
N ARG A 93 -7.00 6.37 0.15
CA ARG A 93 -7.20 7.69 -0.48
C ARG A 93 -6.66 7.70 -1.92
N PRO A 94 -7.43 8.22 -2.90
CA PRO A 94 -7.05 8.16 -4.30
C PRO A 94 -6.25 9.38 -4.80
N ASP A 95 -5.80 10.28 -3.93
CA ASP A 95 -5.15 11.53 -4.32
C ASP A 95 -3.61 11.48 -4.29
N LEU A 96 -3.01 10.38 -3.82
CA LEU A 96 -1.55 10.30 -3.65
C LEU A 96 -0.80 10.09 -4.97
N ALA A 97 -1.35 9.32 -5.90
CA ALA A 97 -0.69 8.97 -7.17
C ALA A 97 -0.68 10.11 -8.20
N GLN A 98 -1.55 11.12 -8.10
CA GLN A 98 -1.60 12.24 -9.05
C GLN A 98 -0.30 13.08 -9.12
N LYS A 99 0.54 13.03 -8.08
CA LYS A 99 1.84 13.71 -8.06
C LYS A 99 2.92 12.97 -8.84
N VAL A 100 2.64 11.73 -9.25
CA VAL A 100 3.57 10.86 -9.98
C VAL A 100 3.27 10.87 -11.50
N GLN A 101 2.01 11.12 -11.88
CA GLN A 101 1.57 11.19 -13.28
C GLN A 101 0.64 12.39 -13.47
N GLU A 102 1.04 13.37 -14.28
CA GLU A 102 0.34 14.65 -14.47
C GLU A 102 -1.11 14.52 -15.00
N ASP A 103 -1.41 13.45 -15.75
CA ASP A 103 -2.74 13.22 -16.36
C ASP A 103 -3.73 12.50 -15.43
N LEU A 104 -3.30 12.04 -14.24
CA LEU A 104 -4.14 11.33 -13.28
C LEU A 104 -4.69 12.28 -12.23
N THR A 105 -5.97 12.68 -12.38
CA THR A 105 -6.65 13.45 -11.34
C THR A 105 -7.15 12.52 -10.23
N GLN A 106 -7.36 13.09 -9.02
CA GLN A 106 -7.96 12.36 -7.92
C GLN A 106 -9.35 11.80 -8.24
N ASP A 107 -10.15 12.52 -9.07
CA ASP A 107 -11.48 12.09 -9.51
C ASP A 107 -11.40 10.85 -10.41
N ILE A 108 -10.42 10.80 -11.32
CA ILE A 108 -10.16 9.63 -12.17
C ILE A 108 -9.76 8.43 -11.29
N LEU A 109 -8.85 8.62 -10.35
CA LEU A 109 -8.41 7.57 -9.44
C LEU A 109 -9.54 7.08 -8.52
N ALA A 110 -10.34 7.99 -7.96
CA ALA A 110 -11.53 7.64 -7.19
C ALA A 110 -12.54 6.85 -8.01
N GLY A 111 -12.72 7.23 -9.30
CA GLY A 111 -13.54 6.48 -10.24
C GLY A 111 -13.04 5.07 -10.52
N HIS A 112 -11.73 4.88 -10.66
CA HIS A 112 -11.12 3.54 -10.76
C HIS A 112 -11.29 2.72 -9.48
N LEU A 113 -11.14 3.35 -8.31
CA LEU A 113 -11.37 2.70 -7.03
C LEU A 113 -12.81 2.20 -6.90
N PHE A 114 -13.80 3.02 -7.28
CA PHE A 114 -15.18 2.60 -7.33
C PHE A 114 -15.39 1.36 -8.20
N ASP A 115 -14.88 1.37 -9.43
CA ASP A 115 -15.02 0.25 -10.36
C ASP A 115 -14.32 -1.02 -9.82
N SER A 116 -13.16 -0.87 -9.20
CA SER A 116 -12.43 -1.97 -8.55
C SER A 116 -13.23 -2.59 -7.41
N LEU A 117 -13.79 -1.76 -6.53
CA LEU A 117 -14.61 -2.22 -5.41
C LEU A 117 -15.90 -2.90 -5.89
N ARG A 118 -16.63 -2.29 -6.82
CA ARG A 118 -17.92 -2.80 -7.30
C ARG A 118 -17.79 -4.08 -8.12
N ASN A 119 -16.81 -4.14 -9.03
CA ASN A 119 -16.73 -5.21 -10.00
C ASN A 119 -15.84 -6.38 -9.58
N LYS A 120 -14.89 -6.15 -8.65
CA LYS A 120 -13.89 -7.15 -8.29
C LYS A 120 -13.95 -7.58 -6.82
N ILE A 121 -14.24 -6.66 -5.91
CA ILE A 121 -14.23 -6.96 -4.47
C ILE A 121 -15.63 -7.36 -3.97
N MET A 122 -16.66 -6.57 -4.27
CA MET A 122 -18.02 -6.87 -3.80
C MET A 122 -18.60 -8.20 -4.29
N PRO A 123 -18.25 -8.74 -5.48
CA PRO A 123 -18.71 -10.06 -5.90
C PRO A 123 -18.08 -11.24 -5.13
N LEU A 124 -17.01 -11.03 -4.38
CA LEU A 124 -16.37 -12.07 -3.57
C LEU A 124 -17.28 -12.51 -2.41
N ALA A 125 -17.05 -13.74 -1.91
CA ALA A 125 -17.89 -14.33 -0.86
C ALA A 125 -17.77 -13.58 0.49
N ASP A 126 -18.85 -13.53 1.23
CA ASP A 126 -18.96 -12.76 2.49
C ASP A 126 -18.09 -13.30 3.63
N ASN A 127 -17.75 -14.59 3.60
CA ASN A 127 -16.93 -15.25 4.63
C ASN A 127 -15.42 -15.03 4.47
N ILE A 128 -14.98 -14.38 3.40
CA ILE A 128 -13.55 -14.05 3.19
C ILE A 128 -13.10 -13.05 4.24
N ILE A 129 -11.95 -13.33 4.86
CA ILE A 129 -11.33 -12.40 5.83
C ILE A 129 -10.49 -11.38 5.06
N VAL A 130 -10.74 -10.11 5.32
CA VAL A 130 -9.99 -8.98 4.75
C VAL A 130 -8.82 -8.64 5.67
N TYR A 131 -7.61 -8.59 5.11
CA TYR A 131 -6.37 -8.15 5.75
C TYR A 131 -5.84 -6.93 4.99
N PRO A 132 -6.08 -5.72 5.48
CA PRO A 132 -5.59 -4.49 4.86
C PRO A 132 -4.12 -4.23 5.16
N ALA A 133 -3.48 -3.33 4.40
CA ALA A 133 -2.10 -2.92 4.68
C ALA A 133 -1.98 -2.02 5.93
N HIS A 134 -3.03 -1.26 6.24
CA HIS A 134 -3.03 -0.30 7.34
C HIS A 134 -4.23 -0.47 8.26
N GLY A 135 -4.07 0.03 9.49
CA GLY A 135 -5.10 0.20 10.50
C GLY A 135 -5.24 1.66 10.94
N ALA A 136 -5.96 1.88 12.02
CA ALA A 136 -6.24 3.21 12.57
C ALA A 136 -4.97 4.04 12.78
N GLY A 137 -5.01 5.30 12.34
CA GLY A 137 -3.91 6.27 12.48
C GLY A 137 -3.02 6.42 11.25
N SER A 138 -3.15 5.58 10.22
CA SER A 138 -2.41 5.79 8.97
C SER A 138 -2.96 6.99 8.19
N ALA A 139 -2.07 7.74 7.53
CA ALA A 139 -2.43 8.85 6.65
C ALA A 139 -2.94 8.40 5.27
N CYS A 140 -2.99 7.08 5.01
CA CYS A 140 -3.47 6.51 3.75
C CYS A 140 -5.01 6.36 3.68
N GLY A 141 -5.74 6.61 4.77
CA GLY A 141 -7.21 6.63 4.83
C GLY A 141 -7.73 7.76 5.71
N LYS A 142 -9.07 7.89 5.83
CA LYS A 142 -9.73 8.93 6.64
C LYS A 142 -10.16 8.45 8.02
N ASN A 143 -10.93 7.35 8.04
CA ASN A 143 -11.68 6.88 9.20
C ASN A 143 -11.54 5.37 9.42
N MET A 144 -10.32 4.85 9.27
CA MET A 144 -10.06 3.43 9.50
C MET A 144 -10.43 3.00 10.91
N SER A 145 -11.04 1.84 11.01
CA SER A 145 -11.38 1.19 12.27
C SER A 145 -10.15 0.73 13.05
N LYS A 146 -10.32 0.42 14.33
CA LYS A 146 -9.24 -0.15 15.17
C LYS A 146 -9.00 -1.62 14.91
N GLU A 147 -9.95 -2.31 14.30
CA GLU A 147 -9.82 -3.71 13.93
C GLU A 147 -8.77 -3.88 12.83
N THR A 148 -7.97 -4.93 12.95
CA THR A 148 -6.89 -5.25 11.98
C THR A 148 -7.34 -6.21 10.89
N SER A 149 -8.51 -6.83 11.03
CA SER A 149 -9.14 -7.70 10.04
C SER A 149 -10.64 -7.81 10.31
N ASP A 150 -11.42 -8.14 9.28
CA ASP A 150 -12.85 -8.39 9.41
C ASP A 150 -13.33 -9.23 8.21
N THR A 151 -14.55 -9.76 8.27
CA THR A 151 -15.15 -10.45 7.14
C THR A 151 -15.57 -9.46 6.05
N LEU A 152 -15.44 -9.85 4.79
CA LEU A 152 -15.90 -9.03 3.68
C LEU A 152 -17.42 -8.74 3.76
N GLY A 153 -18.20 -9.70 4.27
CA GLY A 153 -19.64 -9.52 4.49
C GLY A 153 -19.93 -8.42 5.51
N ASN A 154 -19.14 -8.28 6.59
CA ASN A 154 -19.27 -7.15 7.51
C ASN A 154 -18.88 -5.85 6.83
N GLN A 155 -17.82 -5.84 6.03
CA GLN A 155 -17.42 -4.64 5.28
C GLN A 155 -18.51 -4.20 4.29
N LYS A 156 -19.14 -5.12 3.56
CA LYS A 156 -20.28 -4.81 2.67
C LYS A 156 -21.46 -4.17 3.40
N ARG A 157 -21.67 -4.50 4.68
CA ARG A 157 -22.77 -3.94 5.51
C ARG A 157 -22.43 -2.60 6.18
N HIS A 158 -21.18 -2.40 6.57
CA HIS A 158 -20.80 -1.31 7.48
C HIS A 158 -19.79 -0.31 6.90
N ASN A 159 -19.03 -0.69 5.88
CA ASN A 159 -18.08 0.23 5.23
C ASN A 159 -18.83 1.16 4.28
N TYR A 160 -18.73 2.46 4.52
CA TYR A 160 -19.43 3.47 3.70
C TYR A 160 -19.11 3.35 2.21
N ALA A 161 -17.87 3.02 1.88
CA ALA A 161 -17.39 2.91 0.50
C ALA A 161 -17.97 1.71 -0.26
N LEU A 162 -18.51 0.69 0.44
CA LEU A 162 -19.12 -0.50 -0.14
C LEU A 162 -20.65 -0.44 -0.20
N ARG A 163 -21.28 0.68 0.15
CA ARG A 163 -22.72 0.87 0.05
C ARG A 163 -23.20 0.65 -1.39
N ALA A 164 -24.13 -0.30 -1.56
CA ALA A 164 -24.62 -0.70 -2.89
C ALA A 164 -25.50 0.36 -3.58
N ASP A 165 -26.11 1.26 -2.80
CA ASP A 165 -26.99 2.34 -3.25
C ASP A 165 -26.24 3.62 -3.67
N MET A 166 -24.92 3.69 -3.46
CA MET A 166 -24.09 4.85 -3.79
C MET A 166 -23.72 4.85 -5.27
N THR A 167 -24.00 5.93 -5.98
CA THR A 167 -23.56 6.14 -7.36
C THR A 167 -22.04 6.40 -7.41
N LYS A 168 -21.46 6.33 -8.60
CA LYS A 168 -20.03 6.60 -8.79
C LYS A 168 -19.68 8.05 -8.45
N GLU A 169 -20.54 8.99 -8.82
CA GLU A 169 -20.38 10.41 -8.54
C GLU A 169 -20.45 10.70 -7.03
N GLU A 170 -21.41 10.08 -6.33
CA GLU A 170 -21.52 10.18 -4.87
C GLU A 170 -20.31 9.58 -4.16
N PHE A 171 -19.81 8.44 -4.64
CA PHE A 171 -18.60 7.81 -4.10
C PHE A 171 -17.38 8.71 -4.27
N ILE A 172 -17.16 9.29 -5.47
CA ILE A 172 -16.06 10.21 -5.74
C ILE A 172 -16.12 11.40 -4.78
N ALA A 173 -17.29 12.02 -4.66
CA ALA A 173 -17.48 13.15 -3.77
C ALA A 173 -17.20 12.79 -2.30
N GLU A 174 -17.68 11.62 -1.85
CA GLU A 174 -17.51 11.17 -0.45
C GLU A 174 -16.07 10.81 -0.14
N VAL A 175 -15.39 10.05 -1.01
CA VAL A 175 -14.01 9.58 -0.72
C VAL A 175 -13.00 10.73 -0.75
N LEU A 176 -13.24 11.76 -1.56
CA LEU A 176 -12.37 12.94 -1.67
C LEU A 176 -12.67 14.00 -0.61
N ASN A 177 -13.83 13.94 0.04
CA ASN A 177 -14.21 14.93 1.04
C ASN A 177 -13.38 14.81 2.31
N GLY A 178 -12.81 15.92 2.77
CA GLY A 178 -12.11 16.02 4.05
C GLY A 178 -10.73 15.34 4.11
N LEU A 179 -10.12 15.05 2.96
CA LEU A 179 -8.75 14.53 2.92
C LEU A 179 -7.76 15.57 3.45
N ALA A 180 -7.00 15.24 4.49
CA ALA A 180 -5.89 16.06 4.97
C ALA A 180 -4.75 16.06 3.93
N ALA A 181 -3.94 17.13 3.93
CA ALA A 181 -2.75 17.16 3.08
C ALA A 181 -1.83 15.96 3.42
N PRO A 182 -1.30 15.25 2.41
CA PRO A 182 -0.40 14.14 2.67
C PRO A 182 0.91 14.64 3.30
N PRO A 183 1.58 13.81 4.12
CA PRO A 183 2.91 14.13 4.64
C PRO A 183 3.90 14.46 3.52
N SER A 184 4.79 15.42 3.77
CA SER A 184 5.72 15.92 2.74
C SER A 184 6.73 14.88 2.24
N TYR A 185 6.98 13.81 3.00
CA TYR A 185 7.92 12.75 2.64
C TYR A 185 7.30 11.66 1.73
N PHE A 186 5.97 11.61 1.56
CA PHE A 186 5.30 10.59 0.75
C PHE A 186 5.85 10.48 -0.67
N PRO A 187 6.04 11.58 -1.43
CA PRO A 187 6.59 11.47 -2.78
C PRO A 187 7.99 10.88 -2.81
N LEU A 188 8.83 11.15 -1.80
CA LEU A 188 10.18 10.59 -1.71
C LEU A 188 10.14 9.07 -1.50
N ASN A 189 9.29 8.58 -0.59
CA ASN A 189 9.15 7.15 -0.36
C ASN A 189 8.64 6.40 -1.60
N VAL A 190 7.63 6.95 -2.29
CA VAL A 190 7.15 6.37 -3.57
C VAL A 190 8.30 6.26 -4.57
N MET A 191 9.08 7.33 -4.73
CA MET A 191 10.24 7.32 -5.63
C MET A 191 11.28 6.26 -5.24
N MET A 192 11.57 6.11 -3.95
CA MET A 192 12.50 5.07 -3.46
C MET A 192 11.93 3.66 -3.71
N ASN A 193 10.65 3.45 -3.49
CA ASN A 193 9.99 2.17 -3.76
C ASN A 193 9.94 1.81 -5.25
N ILE A 194 9.94 2.80 -6.16
CA ILE A 194 10.00 2.60 -7.61
C ILE A 194 11.44 2.43 -8.10
N GLN A 195 12.36 3.30 -7.66
CA GLN A 195 13.71 3.36 -8.20
C GLN A 195 14.66 2.36 -7.54
N GLY A 196 14.35 1.92 -6.34
CA GLY A 196 15.24 1.17 -5.47
C GLY A 196 15.93 2.08 -4.43
N TYR A 197 16.51 1.46 -3.43
CA TYR A 197 17.14 2.11 -2.28
C TYR A 197 18.33 1.29 -1.77
N ASP A 198 19.20 1.91 -0.98
CA ASP A 198 20.26 1.20 -0.26
C ASP A 198 19.66 0.26 0.80
N SER A 199 20.26 -0.92 0.98
CA SER A 199 19.80 -1.87 2.01
C SER A 199 19.77 -1.23 3.39
N ILE A 200 18.85 -1.68 4.24
CA ILE A 200 18.74 -1.20 5.61
C ILE A 200 20.07 -1.37 6.37
N ASP A 201 20.80 -2.45 6.09
CA ASP A 201 22.11 -2.71 6.72
C ASP A 201 23.12 -1.60 6.39
N LYS A 202 23.20 -1.15 5.12
CA LYS A 202 24.07 -0.04 4.70
C LYS A 202 23.64 1.30 5.30
N VAL A 203 22.32 1.54 5.38
CA VAL A 203 21.79 2.77 5.99
C VAL A 203 22.13 2.81 7.46
N MET A 204 21.97 1.68 8.18
CA MET A 204 22.32 1.56 9.59
C MET A 204 23.82 1.72 9.81
N GLU A 205 24.67 1.10 8.98
CA GLU A 205 26.11 1.24 9.05
C GLU A 205 26.55 2.71 8.93
N ARG A 206 25.98 3.45 7.97
CA ARG A 206 26.27 4.89 7.80
C ARG A 206 25.73 5.76 8.93
N GLY A 207 24.54 5.43 9.44
CA GLY A 207 23.84 6.23 10.44
C GLY A 207 24.25 5.99 11.88
N GLN A 208 24.83 4.84 12.21
CA GLN A 208 25.17 4.45 13.58
C GLN A 208 26.66 4.69 13.95
N HIS A 209 27.17 5.88 13.65
CA HIS A 209 28.50 6.30 14.06
C HIS A 209 28.43 7.09 15.36
N ALA A 210 28.94 6.48 16.45
CA ALA A 210 29.11 7.21 17.69
C ALA A 210 30.23 8.26 17.52
N LEU A 211 29.88 9.52 17.72
CA LEU A 211 30.83 10.64 17.70
C LEU A 211 31.32 10.94 19.11
N SER A 212 32.58 11.30 19.26
CA SER A 212 33.05 11.94 20.51
C SER A 212 32.34 13.28 20.70
N PRO A 213 32.24 13.82 21.93
CA PRO A 213 31.61 15.13 22.14
C PRO A 213 32.19 16.23 21.26
N ALA A 214 33.50 16.29 21.08
CA ALA A 214 34.15 17.27 20.23
C ALA A 214 33.84 17.06 18.73
N ALA A 215 33.80 15.81 18.26
CA ALA A 215 33.43 15.51 16.89
C ALA A 215 31.95 15.80 16.62
N PHE A 216 31.07 15.60 17.60
CA PHE A 216 29.65 15.94 17.52
C PHE A 216 29.46 17.47 17.40
N GLU A 217 30.13 18.24 18.25
CA GLU A 217 30.09 19.71 18.22
C GLU A 217 30.64 20.25 16.89
N ALA A 218 31.75 19.72 16.41
CA ALA A 218 32.33 20.11 15.12
C ALA A 218 31.35 19.80 13.96
N ALA A 219 30.80 18.60 13.92
CA ALA A 219 29.82 18.21 12.87
C ALA A 219 28.58 19.10 12.89
N ALA A 220 28.04 19.42 14.06
CA ALA A 220 26.88 20.30 14.19
C ALA A 220 27.16 21.71 13.67
N ASN A 221 28.34 22.28 14.01
CA ASN A 221 28.72 23.65 13.64
C ASN A 221 29.13 23.78 12.16
N GLU A 222 29.82 22.77 11.59
CA GLU A 222 30.35 22.83 10.25
C GLU A 222 29.30 22.49 9.17
N THR A 223 28.33 21.63 9.49
CA THR A 223 27.34 21.15 8.55
C THR A 223 25.96 21.80 8.71
N ASN A 224 25.77 22.63 9.73
CA ASN A 224 24.46 23.17 10.12
C ASN A 224 23.41 22.06 10.31
N ALA A 225 23.82 20.92 10.83
CA ALA A 225 22.98 19.75 11.01
C ALA A 225 21.91 19.99 12.08
N LEU A 226 20.72 19.46 11.86
CA LEU A 226 19.67 19.44 12.87
C LEU A 226 20.01 18.43 13.96
N ILE A 227 20.09 18.89 15.20
CA ILE A 227 20.29 18.04 16.37
C ILE A 227 18.93 17.60 16.89
N LEU A 228 18.69 16.30 16.90
CA LEU A 228 17.49 15.68 17.48
C LEU A 228 17.87 14.94 18.75
N ASP A 229 17.31 15.36 19.89
CA ASP A 229 17.39 14.60 21.13
C ASP A 229 16.25 13.58 21.16
N THR A 230 16.60 12.29 21.12
CA THR A 230 15.63 11.18 21.11
C THR A 230 15.52 10.48 22.48
N ARG A 231 16.09 11.06 23.53
CA ARG A 231 15.98 10.54 24.90
C ARG A 231 14.64 10.98 25.52
N ASP A 232 14.06 10.09 26.37
CA ASP A 232 12.85 10.35 27.15
C ASP A 232 13.10 11.42 28.23
#